data_d0345d7c48044f28d8273b1aebb9b60d
#
_entry.id   d0345d7c48044f28d8273b1aebb9b60d
#
_cell.length_a   1.000
_cell.length_b   1.000
_cell.length_c   1.000
_cell.angle_alpha   90.00
_cell.angle_beta   90.00
_cell.angle_gamma   90.00
#
_symmetry.space_group_name_H-M   'P 1'
#
loop_
_entity.id
_entity.type
_entity.pdbx_description
1 polymer ?
#
loop_
_entity_poly.entity_id
_entity_poly.type
_entity_poly.pdbx_seq_one_letter_code
_entity_poly.pdbx_strand_id
1 'polypeptide(L)'
;MSTKTIKQRIAVVAASALTAGFLSVVSAPAANAADAVLTLMGNSGAAASIAQAGGTSTGILSGAGAVSASGSTASILPNAVMALHATTGDGNTVVTVTGGTIGGTIDDSGEADTVNTARTLAGDADAFGFSVTANSGVTSLTIRVYDAATAATATTGGTLVGTLIVSVGTVASIGAFSAGDSFISIVTAAVSSAHGSNSDTATKEKVNNGLEGIIALSAFDGNGSQLSSSNIITATATNGAVVAFSSGAQLGASVSKAYGGTYENIYVAQGTANKGISTTVTVSVDGVTWTSKSFTLYGAVNSIAIGTASVGEKSGNGAFYLEVRDDNNQLLGSVTPTADSSLYNSVVTSVTPAASSSSVPTAQAFACSAIVGTGKIQLYNTNAAAKKILSNVLDVSCAGNPYTWTASLDKASYAPGDIATLTIEAKDSKGFLTNETATMGTVSTAELVVSGAQMTAVSTPTNADKFSSAPGKKTYKFTVGTTEGSYNMVVQMPKWSGGANSSLVAQAAATIPYKIASTTATVSNADVLKSIVALIASINKQIQALQKLILKR
;
A
#
# COMPACT_ATOMS: atom_id res chain seq x y z
N MET A 1 -0.92 -23.03 28.50
CA MET A 1 0.17 -22.79 27.53
C MET A 1 1.48 -23.22 28.15
N SER A 2 2.22 -24.08 27.47
CA SER A 2 3.45 -24.70 28.00
C SER A 2 4.57 -23.68 28.12
N THR A 3 5.29 -23.69 29.23
CA THR A 3 6.51 -22.89 29.49
C THR A 3 7.58 -23.02 28.39
N LYS A 4 7.52 -24.08 27.59
CA LYS A 4 8.42 -24.32 26.47
C LYS A 4 8.15 -23.34 25.30
N THR A 5 6.89 -22.97 25.09
CA THR A 5 6.48 -22.00 24.01
C THR A 5 6.88 -20.56 24.34
N ILE A 6 6.91 -20.21 25.63
CA ILE A 6 7.32 -18.87 26.07
C ILE A 6 8.84 -18.70 25.93
N LYS A 7 9.63 -19.72 26.26
CA LYS A 7 11.09 -19.68 26.11
C LYS A 7 11.53 -19.60 24.63
N GLN A 8 10.82 -20.27 23.72
CA GLN A 8 11.11 -20.16 22.28
C GLN A 8 10.77 -18.77 21.70
N ARG A 9 9.68 -18.16 22.17
CA ARG A 9 9.32 -16.79 21.71
C ARG A 9 10.28 -15.73 22.25
N ILE A 10 10.78 -15.88 23.46
CA ILE A 10 11.79 -14.99 24.05
C ILE A 10 13.14 -15.14 23.32
N ALA A 11 13.52 -16.36 22.95
CA ALA A 11 14.76 -16.59 22.19
C ALA A 11 14.72 -15.99 20.78
N VAL A 12 13.57 -16.02 20.09
CA VAL A 12 13.40 -15.42 18.76
C VAL A 12 13.42 -13.89 18.84
N VAL A 13 12.79 -13.30 19.87
CA VAL A 13 12.82 -11.85 20.07
C VAL A 13 14.21 -11.36 20.49
N ALA A 14 14.94 -12.14 21.28
CA ALA A 14 16.32 -11.80 21.65
C ALA A 14 17.30 -11.92 20.47
N ALA A 15 17.10 -12.89 19.57
CA ALA A 15 17.91 -13.04 18.36
C ALA A 15 17.65 -11.91 17.35
N SER A 16 16.38 -11.49 17.18
CA SER A 16 16.06 -10.35 16.31
C SER A 16 16.48 -9.00 16.88
N ALA A 17 16.53 -8.85 18.21
CA ALA A 17 17.07 -7.64 18.84
C ALA A 17 18.60 -7.57 18.74
N LEU A 18 19.30 -8.72 18.69
CA LEU A 18 20.76 -8.75 18.56
C LEU A 18 21.22 -8.45 17.13
N THR A 19 20.43 -8.84 16.11
CA THR A 19 20.71 -8.47 14.70
C THR A 19 20.33 -7.02 14.37
N ALA A 20 19.37 -6.42 15.08
CA ALA A 20 19.04 -5.00 14.95
C ALA A 20 20.01 -4.08 15.70
N GLY A 21 20.78 -4.61 16.65
CA GLY A 21 21.72 -3.83 17.47
C GLY A 21 23.05 -3.49 16.82
N PHE A 22 23.35 -4.02 15.62
CA PHE A 22 24.59 -3.71 14.90
C PHE A 22 24.46 -2.61 13.85
N LEU A 23 23.26 -2.05 13.64
CA LEU A 23 23.10 -0.80 12.91
C LEU A 23 23.05 0.38 13.90
N SER A 24 24.07 0.55 14.72
CA SER A 24 24.29 1.84 15.35
C SER A 24 24.85 2.78 14.27
N VAL A 25 23.97 3.53 13.66
CA VAL A 25 24.36 4.80 13.04
C VAL A 25 25.02 5.62 14.15
N VAL A 26 26.33 5.68 14.14
CA VAL A 26 27.03 6.68 14.91
C VAL A 26 26.65 8.01 14.25
N SER A 27 25.67 8.69 14.82
CA SER A 27 25.43 10.08 14.51
C SER A 27 26.70 10.84 14.86
N ALA A 28 27.46 11.25 13.86
CA ALA A 28 28.52 12.20 14.05
C ALA A 28 27.91 13.46 14.68
N PRO A 29 28.55 14.05 15.72
CA PRO A 29 28.12 15.34 16.21
C PRO A 29 28.22 16.34 15.06
N ALA A 30 27.16 17.12 14.86
CA ALA A 30 27.18 18.23 13.93
C ALA A 30 28.16 19.30 14.44
N ALA A 31 29.40 19.17 14.06
CA ALA A 31 30.34 20.27 14.08
C ALA A 31 30.36 20.84 12.67
N ASN A 32 30.46 22.17 12.57
CA ASN A 32 30.60 22.92 11.33
C ASN A 32 31.85 22.50 10.53
N ALA A 33 31.88 21.29 10.04
CA ALA A 33 32.84 20.85 9.06
C ALA A 33 32.11 20.84 7.72
N ALA A 34 32.41 21.77 6.88
CA ALA A 34 32.03 21.73 5.49
C ALA A 34 32.54 20.42 4.89
N ASP A 35 31.61 19.59 4.42
CA ASP A 35 31.78 18.66 3.32
C ASP A 35 32.98 17.72 3.27
N ALA A 36 33.34 17.07 4.37
CA ALA A 36 34.28 15.96 4.28
C ALA A 36 33.60 14.75 3.62
N VAL A 37 34.05 14.33 2.48
CA VAL A 37 33.52 13.20 1.70
C VAL A 37 34.61 12.16 1.51
N LEU A 38 34.32 10.93 1.92
CA LEU A 38 35.14 9.78 1.56
C LEU A 38 34.43 9.02 0.45
N THR A 39 34.94 9.06 -0.74
CA THR A 39 34.35 8.49 -1.95
C THR A 39 35.15 7.29 -2.42
N LEU A 40 34.46 6.19 -2.73
CA LEU A 40 35.05 5.08 -3.45
C LEU A 40 35.20 5.45 -4.93
N MET A 41 36.36 5.19 -5.49
CA MET A 41 36.71 5.56 -6.84
C MET A 41 36.51 4.43 -7.81
N GLY A 42 35.97 4.74 -9.01
CA GLY A 42 35.71 3.76 -10.07
C GLY A 42 36.98 3.19 -10.70
N ASN A 43 36.84 1.95 -11.18
CA ASN A 43 37.88 1.26 -11.92
C ASN A 43 37.91 1.71 -13.40
N SER A 44 38.24 2.96 -13.66
CA SER A 44 38.50 3.44 -15.03
C SER A 44 39.97 3.37 -15.46
N GLY A 45 40.81 2.71 -14.66
CA GLY A 45 42.13 2.27 -15.09
C GLY A 45 43.23 3.36 -15.27
N ALA A 46 42.91 4.60 -15.03
CA ALA A 46 43.91 5.67 -15.14
C ALA A 46 44.01 6.48 -13.83
N ALA A 47 45.19 6.66 -13.34
CA ALA A 47 45.46 7.51 -12.16
C ALA A 47 44.87 8.92 -12.30
N ALA A 48 44.89 9.48 -13.50
CA ALA A 48 44.29 10.79 -13.80
C ALA A 48 42.78 10.86 -13.64
N SER A 49 42.03 9.75 -13.70
CA SER A 49 40.59 9.75 -13.48
C SER A 49 40.18 9.71 -12.02
N ILE A 50 41.11 9.42 -11.14
CA ILE A 50 40.92 9.44 -9.68
C ILE A 50 41.06 10.86 -9.16
N ALA A 51 42.01 11.62 -9.69
CA ALA A 51 42.30 12.98 -9.34
C ALA A 51 41.16 13.97 -9.64
N GLN A 52 40.38 13.72 -10.66
CA GLN A 52 39.32 14.64 -11.10
C GLN A 52 37.95 14.40 -10.49
N ALA A 53 37.81 13.45 -9.62
CA ALA A 53 36.47 13.07 -9.19
C ALA A 53 36.04 13.77 -7.90
N GLY A 54 35.87 15.02 -7.94
CA GLY A 54 34.87 15.71 -7.14
C GLY A 54 33.47 15.26 -7.52
N GLY A 55 33.27 14.04 -8.02
CA GLY A 55 32.02 13.48 -8.55
C GLY A 55 31.98 11.98 -8.38
N THR A 56 30.97 11.53 -7.75
CA THR A 56 30.20 10.27 -7.83
C THR A 56 30.74 9.15 -8.74
N SER A 57 31.94 8.68 -8.63
CA SER A 57 32.29 7.42 -9.27
C SER A 57 32.53 6.33 -8.26
N THR A 58 31.58 5.43 -8.18
CA THR A 58 31.68 4.16 -7.49
C THR A 58 32.47 3.20 -8.36
N GLY A 59 33.68 2.84 -7.99
CA GLY A 59 34.39 1.81 -8.68
C GLY A 59 35.80 1.56 -8.17
N ILE A 60 36.34 0.47 -8.59
CA ILE A 60 37.46 -0.24 -8.01
C ILE A 60 38.68 -0.17 -8.91
N LEU A 61 39.84 0.10 -8.32
CA LEU A 61 41.11 -0.11 -8.98
C LEU A 61 41.65 -1.50 -8.67
N SER A 62 41.78 -2.25 -9.72
CA SER A 62 42.55 -3.49 -9.93
C SER A 62 42.37 -4.68 -8.99
N GLY A 63 42.39 -5.82 -9.61
CA GLY A 63 42.14 -7.13 -9.04
C GLY A 63 40.71 -7.53 -9.36
N ALA A 64 40.53 -8.12 -10.50
CA ALA A 64 39.26 -8.55 -11.09
C ALA A 64 38.19 -8.90 -10.04
N GLY A 65 37.11 -8.14 -10.02
CA GLY A 65 35.91 -8.48 -9.27
C GLY A 65 35.98 -8.38 -7.74
N ALA A 66 36.96 -7.70 -7.19
CA ALA A 66 37.32 -7.85 -5.78
C ALA A 66 36.70 -6.86 -4.83
N VAL A 67 36.00 -5.84 -5.29
CA VAL A 67 35.40 -4.79 -4.41
C VAL A 67 34.03 -4.39 -4.89
N SER A 68 33.11 -4.20 -3.96
CA SER A 68 31.79 -3.65 -4.19
C SER A 68 31.49 -2.55 -3.22
N ALA A 69 30.73 -1.56 -3.67
CA ALA A 69 30.27 -0.47 -2.81
C ALA A 69 28.82 -0.11 -3.12
N SER A 70 28.04 0.09 -2.07
CA SER A 70 26.69 0.64 -2.14
C SER A 70 26.51 1.63 -0.99
N GLY A 71 26.42 2.91 -1.29
CA GLY A 71 26.31 3.96 -0.27
C GLY A 71 27.53 4.02 0.65
N SER A 72 27.34 3.82 1.95
CA SER A 72 28.39 3.81 2.97
C SER A 72 29.00 2.43 3.25
N THR A 73 28.64 1.42 2.49
CA THR A 73 29.15 0.05 2.67
C THR A 73 29.95 -0.39 1.46
N ALA A 74 31.03 -1.08 1.71
CA ALA A 74 31.87 -1.68 0.68
C ALA A 74 32.36 -3.05 1.12
N SER A 75 32.68 -3.92 0.16
CA SER A 75 33.36 -5.18 0.45
C SER A 75 34.57 -5.37 -0.46
N ILE A 76 35.60 -6.03 0.05
CA ILE A 76 36.86 -6.26 -0.64
C ILE A 76 37.38 -7.68 -0.35
N LEU A 77 38.10 -8.25 -1.27
CA LEU A 77 38.84 -9.49 -1.02
C LEU A 77 40.15 -9.24 -0.27
N PRO A 78 40.67 -10.23 0.47
CA PRO A 78 42.00 -10.18 1.05
C PRO A 78 43.05 -9.91 -0.03
N ASN A 79 43.99 -9.00 0.28
CA ASN A 79 45.05 -8.54 -0.63
C ASN A 79 44.59 -7.81 -1.89
N ALA A 80 43.31 -7.54 -2.06
CA ALA A 80 42.85 -6.64 -3.12
C ALA A 80 43.13 -5.19 -2.75
N VAL A 81 43.33 -4.38 -3.78
CA VAL A 81 43.60 -2.94 -3.64
C VAL A 81 42.36 -2.16 -4.01
N MET A 82 41.94 -1.26 -3.15
CA MET A 82 40.87 -0.31 -3.44
C MET A 82 41.45 1.11 -3.56
N ALA A 83 40.89 1.91 -4.44
CA ALA A 83 41.19 3.32 -4.52
C ALA A 83 40.08 4.14 -3.87
N LEU A 84 40.48 5.16 -3.17
CA LEU A 84 39.63 6.05 -2.41
C LEU A 84 40.04 7.50 -2.69
N HIS A 85 39.07 8.38 -2.59
CA HIS A 85 39.28 9.81 -2.62
C HIS A 85 38.76 10.40 -1.31
N ALA A 86 39.58 11.17 -0.62
CA ALA A 86 39.20 11.87 0.59
C ALA A 86 39.22 13.37 0.32
N THR A 87 38.21 14.09 0.80
CA THR A 87 38.15 15.54 0.80
C THR A 87 37.85 16.04 2.21
N THR A 88 38.53 17.08 2.63
CA THR A 88 38.20 17.85 3.83
C THR A 88 38.12 19.32 3.44
N GLY A 89 37.34 20.13 4.10
CA GLY A 89 37.11 21.52 3.66
C GLY A 89 38.23 22.51 3.93
N ASP A 90 39.27 22.14 4.66
CA ASP A 90 40.24 23.11 5.22
C ASP A 90 41.73 22.76 5.04
N GLY A 91 42.11 21.96 4.08
CA GLY A 91 43.46 21.89 3.58
C GLY A 91 44.44 20.95 4.27
N ASN A 92 44.07 20.24 5.33
CA ASN A 92 44.94 19.25 5.96
C ASN A 92 44.19 17.98 6.27
N THR A 93 44.34 16.97 5.44
CA THR A 93 43.63 15.70 5.58
C THR A 93 44.56 14.60 6.12
N VAL A 94 44.13 13.90 7.16
CA VAL A 94 44.80 12.69 7.67
C VAL A 94 43.86 11.48 7.49
N VAL A 95 44.38 10.45 6.86
CA VAL A 95 43.67 9.17 6.69
C VAL A 95 44.38 8.12 7.52
N THR A 96 43.60 7.36 8.28
CA THR A 96 44.08 6.18 9.00
C THR A 96 43.34 4.93 8.56
N VAL A 97 44.07 3.82 8.47
CA VAL A 97 43.53 2.53 8.05
C VAL A 97 43.78 1.47 9.13
N THR A 98 42.72 0.76 9.50
CA THR A 98 42.80 -0.41 10.39
C THR A 98 42.37 -1.66 9.62
N GLY A 99 43.14 -2.73 9.68
CA GLY A 99 42.87 -3.96 8.93
C GLY A 99 43.46 -3.99 7.53
N GLY A 100 44.18 -2.93 7.13
CA GLY A 100 44.83 -2.82 5.82
C GLY A 100 46.08 -1.98 5.86
N THR A 101 46.66 -1.73 4.68
CA THR A 101 47.81 -0.87 4.46
C THR A 101 47.50 0.15 3.38
N ILE A 102 48.03 1.36 3.54
CA ILE A 102 47.96 2.40 2.53
C ILE A 102 49.10 2.16 1.52
N GLY A 103 48.76 2.09 0.25
CA GLY A 103 49.67 1.69 -0.83
C GLY A 103 50.31 2.84 -1.61
N GLY A 104 49.96 4.06 -1.32
CA GLY A 104 50.48 5.23 -2.01
C GLY A 104 49.41 6.23 -2.40
N THR A 105 49.83 7.45 -2.62
CA THR A 105 49.00 8.55 -3.11
C THR A 105 48.81 8.50 -4.60
N ILE A 106 47.69 8.91 -5.05
CA ILE A 106 47.40 9.22 -6.43
C ILE A 106 47.18 10.72 -6.44
N ASP A 107 48.21 11.43 -6.82
CA ASP A 107 48.30 12.88 -6.83
C ASP A 107 47.24 13.49 -7.75
N ASP A 108 46.52 14.48 -7.26
CA ASP A 108 45.52 15.20 -8.04
C ASP A 108 45.96 16.61 -8.47
N SER A 109 46.98 17.19 -7.86
CA SER A 109 47.34 18.59 -8.11
C SER A 109 48.83 18.92 -8.08
N GLY A 110 49.69 17.92 -7.92
CA GLY A 110 51.16 18.13 -7.85
C GLY A 110 51.66 18.59 -6.49
N GLU A 111 50.84 18.46 -5.47
CA GLU A 111 51.22 18.68 -4.08
C GLU A 111 51.78 17.41 -3.45
N ALA A 112 52.74 17.54 -2.53
CA ALA A 112 53.48 16.40 -2.01
C ALA A 112 52.78 15.73 -0.84
N ASP A 113 52.05 14.69 -1.13
CA ASP A 113 51.45 13.82 -0.12
C ASP A 113 52.49 12.89 0.52
N THR A 114 52.42 12.72 1.81
CA THR A 114 53.37 11.89 2.54
C THR A 114 52.69 10.69 3.19
N VAL A 115 53.07 9.49 2.79
CA VAL A 115 52.74 8.26 3.52
C VAL A 115 53.62 8.18 4.75
N ASN A 116 53.11 8.57 5.90
CA ASN A 116 53.87 8.61 7.16
C ASN A 116 54.14 7.20 7.71
N THR A 117 53.17 6.31 7.55
CA THR A 117 53.28 4.90 7.90
C THR A 117 52.42 4.07 6.95
N ALA A 118 52.58 2.75 6.97
CA ALA A 118 51.69 1.86 6.22
C ALA A 118 50.21 1.97 6.60
N ARG A 119 49.86 2.78 7.57
CA ARG A 119 48.51 2.96 8.09
C ARG A 119 48.05 4.40 8.25
N THR A 120 48.91 5.36 7.92
CA THR A 120 48.62 6.78 8.08
C THR A 120 49.17 7.55 6.88
N LEU A 121 48.29 8.31 6.26
CA LEU A 121 48.60 9.24 5.19
C LEU A 121 48.21 10.66 5.65
N ALA A 122 49.04 11.65 5.38
CA ALA A 122 48.72 13.05 5.57
C ALA A 122 49.01 13.80 4.28
N GLY A 123 48.05 14.61 3.86
CA GLY A 123 48.17 15.51 2.72
C GLY A 123 47.92 16.94 3.15
N ASP A 124 48.49 17.89 2.41
CA ASP A 124 48.26 19.31 2.58
C ASP A 124 47.23 19.88 1.60
N ALA A 125 46.58 19.02 0.84
CA ALA A 125 45.51 19.36 -0.09
C ALA A 125 44.11 19.10 0.49
N ASP A 126 43.15 19.88 0.02
CA ASP A 126 41.73 19.73 0.38
C ASP A 126 41.14 18.40 -0.08
N ALA A 127 41.78 17.77 -1.06
CA ALA A 127 41.33 16.52 -1.65
C ALA A 127 42.50 15.70 -2.20
N PHE A 128 42.55 14.43 -1.96
CA PHE A 128 43.52 13.52 -2.56
C PHE A 128 43.00 12.09 -2.73
N GLY A 129 43.55 11.42 -3.74
CA GLY A 129 43.32 10.00 -3.98
C GLY A 129 44.40 9.14 -3.30
N PHE A 130 43.99 7.98 -2.79
CA PHE A 130 44.92 7.02 -2.18
C PHE A 130 44.44 5.58 -2.39
N SER A 131 45.38 4.64 -2.29
CA SER A 131 45.06 3.23 -2.38
C SER A 131 45.16 2.54 -1.02
N VAL A 132 44.27 1.59 -0.78
CA VAL A 132 44.29 0.77 0.43
C VAL A 132 44.24 -0.70 0.04
N THR A 133 45.08 -1.52 0.65
CA THR A 133 45.11 -2.97 0.50
C THR A 133 44.62 -3.62 1.79
N ALA A 134 43.62 -4.51 1.70
CA ALA A 134 43.14 -5.28 2.84
C ALA A 134 44.16 -6.34 3.25
N ASN A 135 44.46 -6.45 4.54
CA ASN A 135 45.37 -7.47 5.04
C ASN A 135 44.75 -8.85 4.99
N SER A 136 45.57 -9.87 4.81
CA SER A 136 45.16 -11.26 4.92
C SER A 136 44.63 -11.58 6.32
N GLY A 137 43.52 -12.30 6.41
CA GLY A 137 42.95 -12.79 7.68
C GLY A 137 42.11 -11.78 8.48
N VAL A 138 41.91 -10.57 7.97
CA VAL A 138 40.97 -9.62 8.58
C VAL A 138 39.58 -9.79 8.00
N THR A 139 38.54 -9.53 8.77
CA THR A 139 37.15 -9.60 8.34
C THR A 139 36.56 -8.22 8.04
N SER A 140 37.26 -7.18 8.43
CA SER A 140 36.86 -5.81 8.14
C SER A 140 38.07 -4.88 8.04
N LEU A 141 37.91 -3.87 7.22
CA LEU A 141 38.83 -2.75 7.02
C LEU A 141 38.10 -1.49 7.49
N THR A 142 38.71 -0.69 8.32
CA THR A 142 38.15 0.59 8.76
C THR A 142 39.06 1.71 8.32
N ILE A 143 38.53 2.63 7.54
CA ILE A 143 39.23 3.83 7.05
C ILE A 143 38.58 5.04 7.71
N ARG A 144 39.39 5.89 8.32
CA ARG A 144 38.95 7.13 8.95
C ARG A 144 39.66 8.31 8.35
N VAL A 145 38.91 9.37 8.09
CA VAL A 145 39.39 10.64 7.58
C VAL A 145 39.24 11.68 8.67
N TYR A 146 40.29 12.40 8.92
CA TYR A 146 40.34 13.47 9.90
C TYR A 146 40.73 14.79 9.21
N ASP A 147 40.07 15.86 9.61
CA ASP A 147 40.49 17.21 9.34
C ASP A 147 41.56 17.61 10.39
N ALA A 148 42.78 17.93 9.95
CA ALA A 148 43.91 18.16 10.82
C ALA A 148 44.39 19.62 10.72
N ALA A 149 44.68 20.23 11.86
CA ALA A 149 45.12 21.63 11.94
C ALA A 149 46.56 21.88 11.50
N THR A 150 47.37 20.86 11.17
CA THR A 150 48.79 20.99 10.77
C THR A 150 49.15 19.95 9.71
N ALA A 151 49.95 20.43 8.74
CA ALA A 151 50.40 19.72 7.55
C ALA A 151 51.17 18.42 7.78
N ALA A 152 51.22 17.64 6.75
CA ALA A 152 52.12 16.58 6.27
C ALA A 152 52.86 15.64 7.24
N THR A 153 52.97 15.92 8.51
CA THR A 153 53.70 15.07 9.49
C THR A 153 52.85 14.56 10.66
N ALA A 154 51.58 14.92 10.69
CA ALA A 154 50.68 14.48 11.75
C ALA A 154 50.37 12.98 11.62
N THR A 155 50.85 12.18 12.56
CA THR A 155 50.49 10.75 12.65
C THR A 155 49.24 10.52 13.45
N THR A 156 48.74 11.53 14.14
CA THR A 156 47.51 11.51 14.96
C THR A 156 47.03 12.94 15.18
N GLY A 157 45.76 13.15 15.23
CA GLY A 157 45.13 14.42 15.59
C GLY A 157 44.23 14.96 14.50
N GLY A 158 43.33 15.84 14.90
CA GLY A 158 42.29 16.40 14.06
C GLY A 158 40.88 15.93 14.43
N THR A 159 39.91 16.53 13.79
CA THR A 159 38.49 16.16 13.97
C THR A 159 38.14 15.02 13.02
N LEU A 160 37.56 13.94 13.54
CA LEU A 160 37.08 12.85 12.71
C LEU A 160 35.90 13.35 11.86
N VAL A 161 36.04 13.32 10.55
CA VAL A 161 35.08 13.84 9.58
C VAL A 161 34.42 12.74 8.76
N GLY A 162 35.05 11.56 8.65
CA GLY A 162 34.47 10.43 7.92
C GLY A 162 34.98 9.07 8.40
N THR A 163 34.15 8.05 8.30
CA THR A 163 34.52 6.64 8.54
C THR A 163 33.87 5.76 7.49
N LEU A 164 34.66 4.92 6.83
CA LEU A 164 34.23 3.89 5.93
C LEU A 164 34.61 2.53 6.52
N ILE A 165 33.65 1.64 6.66
CA ILE A 165 33.88 0.25 7.06
C ILE A 165 33.69 -0.63 5.82
N VAL A 166 34.72 -1.38 5.49
CA VAL A 166 34.75 -2.29 4.33
C VAL A 166 34.81 -3.72 4.85
N SER A 167 33.87 -4.55 4.45
CA SER A 167 33.88 -5.98 4.76
C SER A 167 34.95 -6.67 3.94
N VAL A 168 35.80 -7.50 4.59
CA VAL A 168 36.79 -8.32 3.87
C VAL A 168 36.20 -9.71 3.69
N GLY A 169 35.84 -10.04 2.46
CA GLY A 169 35.23 -11.30 2.05
C GLY A 169 36.23 -12.46 1.99
N THR A 170 35.72 -13.64 1.71
CA THR A 170 36.53 -14.84 1.47
C THR A 170 36.55 -15.18 -0.03
N VAL A 171 37.62 -15.81 -0.47
CA VAL A 171 37.72 -16.28 -1.88
C VAL A 171 36.56 -17.21 -2.27
N ALA A 172 35.98 -17.91 -1.31
CA ALA A 172 34.83 -18.80 -1.52
C ALA A 172 33.52 -18.06 -1.88
N SER A 173 33.43 -16.76 -1.65
CA SER A 173 32.25 -15.95 -2.01
C SER A 173 32.33 -15.34 -3.42
N ILE A 174 33.45 -15.44 -4.10
CA ILE A 174 33.63 -14.92 -5.48
C ILE A 174 32.78 -15.72 -6.44
N GLY A 175 31.93 -15.01 -7.18
CA GLY A 175 31.05 -15.60 -8.18
C GLY A 175 29.91 -16.43 -7.60
N ALA A 176 29.82 -16.61 -6.27
CA ALA A 176 28.69 -17.23 -5.61
C ALA A 176 27.56 -16.20 -5.43
N PHE A 177 26.38 -16.50 -5.93
CA PHE A 177 25.23 -15.60 -5.85
C PHE A 177 24.89 -15.20 -4.42
N SER A 178 24.72 -13.90 -4.21
CA SER A 178 24.24 -13.30 -2.95
C SER A 178 22.92 -12.57 -3.17
N ALA A 179 21.85 -13.06 -2.59
CA ALA A 179 20.55 -12.41 -2.66
C ALA A 179 20.50 -11.07 -1.91
N GLY A 180 21.33 -10.91 -0.87
CA GLY A 180 21.39 -9.69 -0.06
C GLY A 180 22.03 -8.50 -0.77
N ASP A 181 22.97 -8.78 -1.66
CA ASP A 181 23.70 -7.77 -2.42
C ASP A 181 23.11 -7.51 -3.82
N SER A 182 22.09 -8.28 -4.19
CA SER A 182 21.47 -8.26 -5.50
C SER A 182 20.13 -7.51 -5.51
N PHE A 183 19.75 -7.00 -6.68
CA PHE A 183 18.54 -6.18 -6.85
C PHE A 183 17.59 -6.86 -7.84
N ILE A 184 16.31 -6.90 -7.49
CA ILE A 184 15.24 -7.46 -8.31
C ILE A 184 13.88 -6.84 -8.00
N SER A 185 13.21 -6.31 -9.00
CA SER A 185 11.86 -5.75 -8.83
C SER A 185 11.02 -5.87 -10.09
N ILE A 186 9.69 -5.75 -9.92
CA ILE A 186 8.76 -5.56 -11.04
C ILE A 186 8.85 -4.11 -11.49
N VAL A 187 9.02 -3.89 -12.78
CA VAL A 187 9.19 -2.56 -13.39
C VAL A 187 8.15 -2.31 -14.48
N THR A 188 7.86 -1.05 -14.76
CA THR A 188 6.94 -0.63 -15.82
C THR A 188 7.55 -0.66 -17.22
N ALA A 189 8.87 -0.62 -17.31
CA ALA A 189 9.62 -0.69 -18.56
C ALA A 189 10.92 -1.47 -18.36
N ALA A 190 11.40 -2.12 -19.41
CA ALA A 190 12.68 -2.80 -19.39
C ALA A 190 13.82 -1.84 -19.08
N VAL A 191 14.74 -2.26 -18.21
CA VAL A 191 15.93 -1.47 -17.90
C VAL A 191 17.00 -1.70 -18.98
N SER A 192 17.82 -0.66 -19.18
CA SER A 192 18.95 -0.67 -20.12
C SER A 192 20.29 -0.47 -19.42
N SER A 193 20.30 -0.47 -18.09
CA SER A 193 21.49 -0.33 -17.24
C SER A 193 21.32 -1.15 -15.98
N ALA A 194 22.32 -1.16 -15.11
CA ALA A 194 22.27 -1.85 -13.83
C ALA A 194 21.02 -1.46 -13.02
N HIS A 195 20.31 -2.47 -12.53
CA HIS A 195 19.13 -2.31 -11.70
C HIS A 195 19.54 -2.20 -10.24
N GLY A 196 19.06 -1.18 -9.53
CA GLY A 196 19.47 -0.88 -8.16
C GLY A 196 18.31 -0.80 -7.16
N SER A 197 17.16 -1.47 -7.44
CA SER A 197 15.99 -1.40 -6.58
C SER A 197 15.39 -2.77 -6.32
N ASN A 198 14.94 -2.98 -5.06
CA ASN A 198 14.13 -4.14 -4.68
C ASN A 198 12.64 -3.80 -4.53
N SER A 199 12.25 -2.55 -4.81
CA SER A 199 10.87 -2.08 -4.70
C SER A 199 10.13 -2.26 -6.02
N ASP A 200 9.04 -3.01 -6.00
CA ASP A 200 8.18 -3.21 -7.16
C ASP A 200 7.45 -1.92 -7.54
N THR A 201 7.50 -1.52 -8.80
CA THR A 201 6.87 -0.30 -9.33
C THR A 201 5.65 -0.58 -10.20
N ALA A 202 5.46 -1.82 -10.62
CA ALA A 202 4.29 -2.25 -11.38
C ALA A 202 3.74 -3.57 -10.81
N THR A 203 2.43 -3.71 -10.81
CA THR A 203 1.78 -4.90 -10.24
C THR A 203 0.70 -5.51 -11.10
N LYS A 204 0.25 -4.80 -12.16
CA LYS A 204 -0.88 -5.24 -12.98
C LYS A 204 -0.66 -4.87 -14.43
N GLU A 205 -0.90 -5.80 -15.29
CA GLU A 205 -0.70 -5.64 -16.71
C GLU A 205 -1.94 -5.97 -17.54
N LYS A 206 -1.95 -5.50 -18.76
CA LYS A 206 -3.10 -5.54 -19.66
C LYS A 206 -3.20 -6.85 -20.44
N VAL A 207 -4.39 -7.04 -20.96
CA VAL A 207 -4.71 -8.05 -21.95
C VAL A 207 -4.01 -7.76 -23.27
N ASN A 208 -3.29 -8.69 -23.79
CA ASN A 208 -3.01 -8.91 -25.22
C ASN A 208 -1.93 -10.00 -25.36
N ASN A 209 -1.67 -10.47 -26.55
CA ASN A 209 -0.63 -11.45 -26.88
C ASN A 209 0.80 -10.92 -26.74
N GLY A 210 1.02 -9.87 -25.94
CA GLY A 210 2.29 -9.23 -25.72
C GLY A 210 2.99 -9.67 -24.45
N LEU A 211 4.17 -9.14 -24.25
CA LEU A 211 4.92 -9.29 -23.02
C LEU A 211 4.36 -8.28 -22.02
N GLU A 212 3.68 -8.77 -21.01
CA GLU A 212 2.78 -7.96 -20.18
C GLU A 212 3.45 -7.47 -18.91
N GLY A 213 4.29 -8.28 -18.28
CA GLY A 213 5.00 -7.93 -17.07
C GLY A 213 6.51 -7.98 -17.27
N ILE A 214 7.26 -7.17 -16.52
CA ILE A 214 8.71 -7.13 -16.61
C ILE A 214 9.30 -7.20 -15.20
N ILE A 215 10.24 -8.13 -15.00
CA ILE A 215 11.12 -8.17 -13.84
C ILE A 215 12.49 -7.70 -14.28
N ALA A 216 13.01 -6.65 -13.68
CA ALA A 216 14.39 -6.20 -13.86
C ALA A 216 15.25 -6.71 -12.71
N LEU A 217 16.48 -7.13 -13.01
CA LEU A 217 17.41 -7.61 -12.00
C LEU A 217 18.86 -7.27 -12.32
N SER A 218 19.66 -7.15 -11.25
CA SER A 218 21.12 -7.16 -11.29
C SER A 218 21.63 -8.06 -10.18
N ALA A 219 22.42 -9.04 -10.54
CA ALA A 219 22.86 -10.10 -9.64
C ALA A 219 24.34 -9.94 -9.28
N PHE A 220 24.64 -10.09 -8.01
CA PHE A 220 25.95 -9.89 -7.42
C PHE A 220 26.35 -11.09 -6.55
N ASP A 221 27.65 -11.25 -6.36
CA ASP A 221 28.21 -12.19 -5.39
C ASP A 221 28.25 -11.58 -3.98
N GLY A 222 28.65 -12.37 -2.99
CA GLY A 222 28.75 -11.92 -1.60
C GLY A 222 29.87 -10.91 -1.30
N ASN A 223 30.61 -10.50 -2.31
CA ASN A 223 31.60 -9.42 -2.26
C ASN A 223 31.09 -8.18 -3.01
N GLY A 224 29.85 -8.21 -3.51
CA GLY A 224 29.24 -7.14 -4.28
C GLY A 224 29.80 -6.99 -5.70
N SER A 225 30.53 -7.97 -6.20
CA SER A 225 30.92 -8.02 -7.60
C SER A 225 29.79 -8.58 -8.45
N GLN A 226 29.57 -8.01 -9.63
CA GLN A 226 28.58 -8.55 -10.54
C GLN A 226 28.91 -9.98 -10.94
N LEU A 227 27.90 -10.81 -11.01
CA LEU A 227 28.04 -12.18 -11.51
C LEU A 227 28.48 -12.17 -12.97
N SER A 228 29.08 -13.26 -13.41
CA SER A 228 29.58 -13.44 -14.77
C SER A 228 28.66 -14.30 -15.60
N SER A 229 29.00 -14.48 -16.88
CA SER A 229 28.27 -15.37 -17.77
C SER A 229 28.38 -16.86 -17.42
N SER A 230 29.20 -17.24 -16.44
CA SER A 230 29.20 -18.61 -15.89
C SER A 230 28.00 -18.88 -14.98
N ASN A 231 27.35 -17.85 -14.47
CA ASN A 231 26.16 -17.97 -13.61
C ASN A 231 24.90 -18.04 -14.48
N ILE A 232 24.00 -18.94 -14.13
CA ILE A 232 22.75 -19.18 -14.87
C ILE A 232 21.56 -18.65 -14.08
N ILE A 233 20.85 -17.71 -14.71
CA ILE A 233 19.56 -17.26 -14.19
C ILE A 233 18.46 -18.12 -14.79
N THR A 234 17.56 -18.59 -13.93
CA THR A 234 16.37 -19.34 -14.34
C THR A 234 15.12 -18.61 -13.82
N ALA A 235 14.17 -18.39 -14.72
CA ALA A 235 12.85 -17.86 -14.38
C ALA A 235 11.80 -18.94 -14.66
N THR A 236 10.93 -19.20 -13.69
CA THR A 236 9.85 -20.20 -13.80
C THR A 236 8.53 -19.58 -13.41
N ALA A 237 7.57 -19.61 -14.33
CA ALA A 237 6.21 -19.11 -14.11
C ALA A 237 5.23 -20.24 -13.79
N THR A 238 4.19 -19.91 -13.02
CA THR A 238 3.10 -20.82 -12.65
C THR A 238 1.81 -20.49 -13.38
N ASN A 239 0.79 -21.32 -13.20
CA ASN A 239 -0.61 -21.08 -13.63
C ASN A 239 -0.80 -20.75 -15.11
N GLY A 240 0.07 -21.28 -16.00
CA GLY A 240 -0.07 -21.06 -17.43
C GLY A 240 0.49 -19.73 -17.94
N ALA A 241 1.21 -18.98 -17.11
CA ALA A 241 2.06 -17.90 -17.58
C ALA A 241 3.33 -18.45 -18.24
N VAL A 242 3.95 -17.63 -19.07
CA VAL A 242 5.20 -17.91 -19.77
C VAL A 242 6.16 -16.74 -19.60
N VAL A 243 7.45 -17.03 -19.64
CA VAL A 243 8.52 -16.07 -19.42
C VAL A 243 9.56 -16.12 -20.53
N ALA A 244 10.29 -15.02 -20.71
CA ALA A 244 11.43 -14.91 -21.62
C ALA A 244 12.44 -13.88 -21.13
N PHE A 245 13.70 -13.98 -21.55
CA PHE A 245 14.75 -12.97 -21.23
C PHE A 245 14.87 -11.84 -22.27
N SER A 246 14.11 -11.85 -23.33
CA SER A 246 14.04 -10.72 -24.28
C SER A 246 12.67 -10.62 -24.90
N SER A 247 12.30 -9.43 -25.34
CA SER A 247 10.98 -9.13 -25.94
C SER A 247 10.67 -9.88 -27.25
N GLY A 248 11.65 -10.52 -27.86
CA GLY A 248 11.46 -11.31 -29.07
C GLY A 248 11.82 -12.78 -28.92
N ALA A 249 12.13 -13.25 -27.73
CA ALA A 249 12.55 -14.62 -27.49
C ALA A 249 11.38 -15.60 -27.40
N GLN A 250 11.69 -16.88 -27.55
CA GLN A 250 10.71 -17.92 -27.33
C GLN A 250 10.27 -17.96 -25.88
N LEU A 251 8.97 -17.86 -25.66
CA LEU A 251 8.34 -17.94 -24.36
C LEU A 251 8.24 -19.37 -23.86
N GLY A 252 8.50 -19.61 -22.59
CA GLY A 252 8.36 -20.92 -21.95
C GLY A 252 7.86 -20.78 -20.51
N ALA A 253 7.30 -21.87 -19.97
CA ALA A 253 6.93 -21.91 -18.55
C ALA A 253 8.16 -21.78 -17.63
N SER A 254 9.31 -22.23 -18.12
CA SER A 254 10.61 -22.03 -17.48
C SER A 254 11.65 -21.75 -18.54
N VAL A 255 12.49 -20.75 -18.32
CA VAL A 255 13.58 -20.34 -19.19
C VAL A 255 14.84 -20.11 -18.38
N SER A 256 15.99 -20.45 -18.97
CA SER A 256 17.30 -20.22 -18.35
C SER A 256 18.21 -19.49 -19.32
N LYS A 257 19.07 -18.63 -18.76
CA LYS A 257 20.04 -17.85 -19.54
C LYS A 257 21.30 -17.63 -18.71
N ALA A 258 22.45 -17.64 -19.37
CA ALA A 258 23.71 -17.15 -18.81
C ALA A 258 23.55 -15.64 -18.50
N TYR A 259 24.01 -15.21 -17.33
CA TYR A 259 23.90 -13.81 -16.91
C TYR A 259 24.72 -12.90 -17.81
N GLY A 260 24.13 -11.79 -18.26
CA GLY A 260 24.78 -10.86 -19.18
C GLY A 260 25.77 -9.90 -18.53
N GLY A 261 25.94 -9.93 -17.22
CA GLY A 261 26.96 -9.21 -16.47
C GLY A 261 26.57 -7.83 -15.92
N THR A 262 25.48 -7.20 -16.34
CA THR A 262 25.07 -5.88 -15.83
C THR A 262 23.64 -5.89 -15.30
N TYR A 263 22.74 -6.34 -16.12
CA TYR A 263 21.31 -6.47 -15.80
C TYR A 263 20.67 -7.52 -16.66
N GLU A 264 19.51 -8.00 -16.25
CA GLU A 264 18.62 -8.81 -17.06
C GLU A 264 17.17 -8.33 -16.90
N ASN A 265 16.41 -8.51 -17.96
CA ASN A 265 14.97 -8.31 -17.96
C ASN A 265 14.28 -9.66 -18.21
N ILE A 266 13.37 -10.03 -17.32
CA ILE A 266 12.50 -11.19 -17.49
C ILE A 266 11.13 -10.67 -17.88
N TYR A 267 10.68 -11.03 -19.06
CA TYR A 267 9.36 -10.68 -19.57
C TYR A 267 8.37 -11.77 -19.21
N VAL A 268 7.20 -11.39 -18.76
CA VAL A 268 6.14 -12.28 -18.30
C VAL A 268 4.92 -12.07 -19.19
N ALA A 269 4.35 -13.15 -19.70
CA ALA A 269 3.17 -13.09 -20.57
C ALA A 269 2.17 -14.20 -20.26
N GLN A 270 0.97 -14.06 -20.82
CA GLN A 270 -0.04 -15.12 -20.82
C GLN A 270 0.39 -16.23 -21.78
N GLY A 271 0.37 -17.49 -21.34
CA GLY A 271 0.62 -18.65 -22.23
C GLY A 271 -0.55 -18.93 -23.16
N THR A 272 -1.75 -18.48 -22.80
CA THR A 272 -2.94 -18.49 -23.67
C THR A 272 -3.44 -17.07 -23.80
N ALA A 273 -3.55 -16.60 -25.03
CA ALA A 273 -4.00 -15.26 -25.36
C ALA A 273 -5.37 -14.94 -24.73
N ASN A 274 -5.50 -13.75 -24.18
CA ASN A 274 -6.75 -13.22 -23.60
C ASN A 274 -7.31 -14.01 -22.40
N LYS A 275 -6.50 -14.90 -21.81
CA LYS A 275 -6.89 -15.65 -20.60
C LYS A 275 -6.41 -14.93 -19.35
N GLY A 276 -7.32 -14.56 -18.46
CA GLY A 276 -6.98 -13.96 -17.16
C GLY A 276 -6.24 -14.96 -16.27
N ILE A 277 -5.10 -14.57 -15.73
CA ILE A 277 -4.32 -15.41 -14.82
C ILE A 277 -3.68 -14.61 -13.69
N SER A 278 -3.61 -15.22 -12.53
CA SER A 278 -2.74 -14.80 -11.45
C SER A 278 -1.58 -15.79 -11.37
N THR A 279 -0.37 -15.31 -11.52
CA THR A 279 0.84 -16.14 -11.62
C THR A 279 1.91 -15.67 -10.65
N THR A 280 2.82 -16.57 -10.33
CA THR A 280 4.04 -16.26 -9.60
C THR A 280 5.21 -16.68 -10.48
N VAL A 281 6.17 -15.78 -10.66
CA VAL A 281 7.43 -16.03 -11.33
C VAL A 281 8.51 -16.18 -10.26
N THR A 282 9.07 -17.37 -10.17
CA THR A 282 10.21 -17.66 -9.30
C THR A 282 11.50 -17.49 -10.09
N VAL A 283 12.41 -16.70 -9.55
CA VAL A 283 13.74 -16.46 -10.10
C VAL A 283 14.77 -17.16 -9.24
N SER A 284 15.66 -17.90 -9.87
CA SER A 284 16.81 -18.56 -9.22
C SER A 284 18.10 -18.27 -9.99
N VAL A 285 19.21 -18.34 -9.26
CA VAL A 285 20.57 -18.22 -9.82
C VAL A 285 21.34 -19.47 -9.43
N ASP A 286 21.90 -20.17 -10.40
CA ASP A 286 22.64 -21.45 -10.24
C ASP A 286 21.86 -22.48 -9.41
N GLY A 287 20.53 -22.52 -9.59
CA GLY A 287 19.64 -23.40 -8.85
C GLY A 287 19.24 -22.92 -7.44
N VAL A 288 19.82 -21.84 -6.94
CA VAL A 288 19.45 -21.22 -5.67
C VAL A 288 18.28 -20.26 -5.91
N THR A 289 17.15 -20.50 -5.26
CA THR A 289 16.00 -19.61 -5.34
C THR A 289 16.32 -18.24 -4.75
N TRP A 290 16.16 -17.20 -5.57
CA TRP A 290 16.34 -15.81 -5.14
C TRP A 290 15.05 -15.25 -4.54
N THR A 291 14.00 -15.17 -5.37
CA THR A 291 12.72 -14.58 -4.97
C THR A 291 11.60 -15.04 -5.88
N SER A 292 10.38 -14.74 -5.47
CA SER A 292 9.19 -14.93 -6.28
C SER A 292 8.43 -13.61 -6.41
N LYS A 293 8.01 -13.27 -7.64
CA LYS A 293 7.24 -12.07 -7.96
C LYS A 293 5.87 -12.47 -8.49
N SER A 294 4.81 -11.83 -7.97
CA SER A 294 3.43 -12.14 -8.34
C SER A 294 2.90 -11.16 -9.38
N PHE A 295 2.20 -11.68 -10.38
CA PHE A 295 1.56 -10.91 -11.45
C PHE A 295 0.09 -11.26 -11.57
N THR A 296 -0.72 -10.27 -11.94
CA THR A 296 -2.09 -10.46 -12.40
C THR A 296 -2.16 -10.00 -13.85
N LEU A 297 -2.29 -10.96 -14.77
CA LEU A 297 -2.43 -10.69 -16.20
C LEU A 297 -3.90 -10.78 -16.56
N TYR A 298 -4.43 -9.72 -17.15
CA TYR A 298 -5.86 -9.62 -17.42
C TYR A 298 -6.27 -10.41 -18.66
N GLY A 299 -7.42 -11.09 -18.55
CA GLY A 299 -8.09 -11.75 -19.67
C GLY A 299 -8.97 -10.81 -20.49
N ALA A 300 -9.61 -11.38 -21.50
CA ALA A 300 -10.67 -10.70 -22.23
C ALA A 300 -11.91 -10.49 -21.34
N VAL A 301 -12.78 -9.57 -21.74
CA VAL A 301 -14.08 -9.38 -21.07
C VAL A 301 -14.85 -10.70 -21.08
N ASN A 302 -15.18 -11.21 -19.90
CA ASN A 302 -15.95 -12.42 -19.70
C ASN A 302 -17.33 -12.14 -19.11
N SER A 303 -17.44 -11.15 -18.24
CA SER A 303 -18.70 -10.76 -17.64
C SER A 303 -18.80 -9.24 -17.42
N ILE A 304 -20.02 -8.75 -17.47
CA ILE A 304 -20.39 -7.38 -17.14
C ILE A 304 -21.49 -7.46 -16.09
N ALA A 305 -21.35 -6.75 -15.01
CA ALA A 305 -22.37 -6.60 -13.99
C ALA A 305 -22.70 -5.13 -13.78
N ILE A 306 -23.98 -4.84 -13.68
CA ILE A 306 -24.46 -3.52 -13.28
C ILE A 306 -25.34 -3.66 -12.05
N GLY A 307 -25.20 -2.73 -11.12
CA GLY A 307 -25.90 -2.83 -9.84
C GLY A 307 -26.07 -1.49 -9.15
N THR A 308 -26.85 -1.50 -8.09
CA THR A 308 -27.12 -0.37 -7.19
C THR A 308 -27.35 0.93 -7.93
N ALA A 309 -28.59 1.13 -8.39
CA ALA A 309 -28.96 2.39 -9.04
C ALA A 309 -29.41 3.41 -8.00
N SER A 310 -29.01 4.67 -8.19
CA SER A 310 -29.68 5.80 -7.56
C SER A 310 -31.02 6.07 -8.25
N VAL A 311 -31.93 6.74 -7.58
CA VAL A 311 -33.14 7.23 -8.23
C VAL A 311 -32.76 8.43 -9.10
N GLY A 312 -33.04 8.36 -10.39
CA GLY A 312 -32.81 9.48 -11.32
C GLY A 312 -33.77 10.63 -11.09
N GLU A 313 -33.29 11.84 -11.34
CA GLU A 313 -34.13 13.03 -11.32
C GLU A 313 -34.90 13.17 -12.63
N LYS A 314 -36.20 13.49 -12.55
CA LYS A 314 -37.01 13.83 -13.69
C LYS A 314 -36.36 14.90 -14.56
N SER A 315 -36.19 14.65 -15.84
CA SER A 315 -35.45 15.49 -16.78
C SER A 315 -33.97 15.71 -16.43
N GLY A 316 -33.41 14.83 -15.62
CA GLY A 316 -32.02 14.82 -15.16
C GLY A 316 -31.38 13.46 -15.30
N ASN A 317 -30.46 13.14 -14.43
CA ASN A 317 -29.71 11.90 -14.45
C ASN A 317 -29.89 11.09 -13.18
N GLY A 318 -29.72 9.77 -13.27
CA GLY A 318 -29.46 8.86 -12.19
C GLY A 318 -28.10 8.19 -12.40
N ALA A 319 -27.62 7.50 -11.37
CA ALA A 319 -26.36 6.79 -11.41
C ALA A 319 -26.55 5.30 -11.11
N PHE A 320 -25.67 4.47 -11.62
CA PHE A 320 -25.53 3.05 -11.29
C PHE A 320 -24.06 2.67 -11.32
N TYR A 321 -23.72 1.48 -10.87
CA TYR A 321 -22.35 1.00 -10.84
C TYR A 321 -22.12 -0.08 -11.88
N LEU A 322 -20.94 -0.03 -12.50
CA LEU A 322 -20.48 -0.97 -13.51
C LEU A 322 -19.25 -1.73 -13.00
N GLU A 323 -19.27 -3.03 -13.17
CA GLU A 323 -18.11 -3.91 -13.06
C GLU A 323 -17.94 -4.70 -14.35
N VAL A 324 -16.71 -4.74 -14.84
CA VAL A 324 -16.33 -5.59 -15.97
C VAL A 324 -15.25 -6.53 -15.50
N ARG A 325 -15.39 -7.82 -15.76
CA ARG A 325 -14.47 -8.84 -15.28
C ARG A 325 -14.05 -9.79 -16.38
N ASP A 326 -12.83 -10.30 -16.24
CA ASP A 326 -12.30 -11.38 -17.08
C ASP A 326 -12.72 -12.76 -16.57
N ASP A 327 -12.20 -13.82 -17.22
CA ASP A 327 -12.47 -15.22 -16.90
C ASP A 327 -11.78 -15.68 -15.59
N ASN A 328 -10.84 -14.90 -15.06
CA ASN A 328 -10.22 -15.11 -13.74
C ASN A 328 -10.86 -14.21 -12.66
N ASN A 329 -12.04 -13.64 -12.96
CA ASN A 329 -12.79 -12.77 -12.05
C ASN A 329 -12.07 -11.47 -11.63
N GLN A 330 -11.05 -11.04 -12.40
CA GLN A 330 -10.34 -9.78 -12.16
C GLN A 330 -11.14 -8.60 -12.74
N LEU A 331 -11.18 -7.48 -12.01
CA LEU A 331 -11.77 -6.25 -12.51
C LEU A 331 -10.93 -5.69 -13.66
N LEU A 332 -11.57 -5.49 -14.80
CA LEU A 332 -10.95 -4.89 -15.98
C LEU A 332 -11.17 -3.38 -16.00
N GLY A 333 -10.10 -2.63 -16.15
CA GLY A 333 -10.13 -1.18 -16.38
C GLY A 333 -10.15 -0.83 -17.85
N SER A 334 -10.53 0.42 -18.14
CA SER A 334 -10.52 0.99 -19.50
C SER A 334 -11.41 0.26 -20.52
N VAL A 335 -12.40 -0.50 -20.08
CA VAL A 335 -13.42 -1.11 -20.94
C VAL A 335 -14.65 -0.22 -20.94
N THR A 336 -15.05 0.25 -22.10
CA THR A 336 -16.28 1.04 -22.29
C THR A 336 -17.33 0.16 -22.94
N PRO A 337 -18.32 -0.36 -22.18
CA PRO A 337 -19.39 -1.17 -22.76
C PRO A 337 -20.34 -0.28 -23.58
N THR A 338 -21.17 -0.92 -24.37
CA THR A 338 -22.22 -0.26 -25.16
C THR A 338 -23.57 -0.42 -24.44
N ALA A 339 -24.37 0.62 -24.44
CA ALA A 339 -25.72 0.55 -23.90
C ALA A 339 -26.68 -0.15 -24.87
N ASP A 340 -27.53 -1.03 -24.37
CA ASP A 340 -28.58 -1.65 -25.17
C ASP A 340 -29.81 -0.74 -25.24
N SER A 341 -29.89 0.06 -26.28
CA SER A 341 -30.99 1.01 -26.50
C SER A 341 -32.34 0.34 -26.76
N SER A 342 -32.38 -0.95 -27.05
CA SER A 342 -33.63 -1.68 -27.27
C SER A 342 -34.48 -1.79 -26.00
N LEU A 343 -33.90 -1.60 -24.83
CA LEU A 343 -34.59 -1.61 -23.53
C LEU A 343 -35.07 -0.24 -23.08
N TYR A 344 -34.75 0.82 -23.80
CA TYR A 344 -35.19 2.15 -23.44
C TYR A 344 -36.71 2.29 -23.61
N ASN A 345 -37.29 3.10 -22.74
CA ASN A 345 -38.68 3.43 -22.75
C ASN A 345 -38.92 4.94 -22.65
N SER A 346 -40.16 5.36 -22.46
CA SER A 346 -40.50 6.78 -22.30
C SER A 346 -39.90 7.41 -21.00
N VAL A 347 -39.39 6.62 -20.07
CA VAL A 347 -38.84 7.07 -18.80
C VAL A 347 -37.33 7.23 -18.87
N VAL A 348 -36.61 6.22 -19.37
CA VAL A 348 -35.14 6.26 -19.57
C VAL A 348 -34.83 6.46 -21.04
N THR A 349 -34.16 7.55 -21.35
CA THR A 349 -33.92 7.97 -22.73
C THR A 349 -32.54 7.62 -23.25
N SER A 350 -31.56 7.54 -22.39
CA SER A 350 -30.19 7.17 -22.77
C SER A 350 -29.37 6.69 -21.58
N VAL A 351 -28.33 5.94 -21.90
CA VAL A 351 -27.23 5.60 -20.99
C VAL A 351 -25.94 5.93 -21.72
N THR A 352 -25.05 6.65 -21.07
CA THR A 352 -23.72 7.00 -21.61
C THR A 352 -22.66 6.29 -20.76
N PRO A 353 -22.23 5.07 -21.15
CA PRO A 353 -21.23 4.35 -20.40
C PRO A 353 -19.88 5.02 -20.46
N ALA A 354 -19.24 5.14 -19.31
CA ALA A 354 -17.83 5.49 -19.19
C ALA A 354 -16.97 4.24 -19.04
N ALA A 355 -15.67 4.37 -19.18
CA ALA A 355 -14.73 3.28 -19.03
C ALA A 355 -14.76 2.71 -17.61
N SER A 356 -14.68 1.38 -17.47
CA SER A 356 -14.59 0.68 -16.20
C SER A 356 -13.27 0.94 -15.48
N SER A 357 -13.23 0.68 -14.18
CA SER A 357 -12.03 0.72 -13.34
C SER A 357 -11.54 -0.69 -13.04
N SER A 358 -10.22 -0.83 -12.90
CA SER A 358 -9.58 -2.08 -12.47
C SER A 358 -9.52 -2.27 -10.95
N SER A 359 -10.02 -1.32 -10.16
CA SER A 359 -9.90 -1.35 -8.70
C SER A 359 -11.24 -1.31 -7.97
N VAL A 360 -12.22 -0.61 -8.52
CA VAL A 360 -13.52 -0.38 -7.87
C VAL A 360 -14.64 -0.37 -8.91
N PRO A 361 -15.89 -0.68 -8.52
CA PRO A 361 -17.04 -0.46 -9.39
C PRO A 361 -17.11 0.99 -9.86
N THR A 362 -17.37 1.22 -11.14
CA THR A 362 -17.36 2.56 -11.74
C THR A 362 -18.76 3.13 -11.80
N ALA A 363 -18.94 4.34 -11.29
CA ALA A 363 -20.20 5.06 -11.42
C ALA A 363 -20.48 5.42 -12.89
N GLN A 364 -21.71 5.13 -13.33
CA GLN A 364 -22.23 5.37 -14.66
C GLN A 364 -23.48 6.23 -14.56
N ALA A 365 -23.87 6.89 -15.63
CA ALA A 365 -25.08 7.71 -15.66
C ALA A 365 -26.12 7.18 -16.64
N PHE A 366 -27.40 7.32 -16.25
CA PHE A 366 -28.55 7.17 -17.15
C PHE A 366 -29.38 8.45 -17.13
N ALA A 367 -29.98 8.78 -18.26
CA ALA A 367 -30.79 9.98 -18.40
C ALA A 367 -32.29 9.66 -18.26
N CYS A 368 -32.96 10.44 -17.43
CA CYS A 368 -34.39 10.42 -17.21
C CYS A 368 -35.10 11.42 -18.14
N SER A 369 -36.25 11.02 -18.71
CA SER A 369 -37.14 11.94 -19.41
C SER A 369 -37.93 12.85 -18.46
N ALA A 370 -38.84 13.63 -19.02
CA ALA A 370 -39.84 14.37 -18.25
C ALA A 370 -40.94 13.45 -17.61
N ILE A 371 -40.91 12.17 -17.88
CA ILE A 371 -41.88 11.20 -17.37
C ILE A 371 -41.31 10.48 -16.16
N VAL A 372 -42.05 10.52 -15.07
CA VAL A 372 -41.73 9.78 -13.84
C VAL A 372 -42.16 8.31 -13.98
N GLY A 373 -41.33 7.41 -13.51
CA GLY A 373 -41.61 5.98 -13.59
C GLY A 373 -40.38 5.10 -13.47
N THR A 374 -40.52 3.87 -13.94
CA THR A 374 -39.44 2.89 -13.99
C THR A 374 -39.01 2.61 -15.43
N GLY A 375 -37.74 2.35 -15.60
CA GLY A 375 -37.15 1.91 -16.86
C GLY A 375 -36.20 0.75 -16.62
N LYS A 376 -35.65 0.24 -17.70
CA LYS A 376 -34.67 -0.84 -17.68
C LYS A 376 -33.42 -0.40 -18.40
N ILE A 377 -32.27 -0.79 -17.87
CA ILE A 377 -30.98 -0.59 -18.54
C ILE A 377 -30.22 -1.92 -18.61
N GLN A 378 -29.48 -2.09 -19.67
CA GLN A 378 -28.55 -3.18 -19.90
C GLN A 378 -27.35 -2.70 -20.68
N LEU A 379 -26.20 -3.22 -20.40
CA LEU A 379 -24.97 -2.96 -21.13
C LEU A 379 -24.48 -4.23 -21.81
N TYR A 380 -23.69 -4.08 -22.85
CA TYR A 380 -22.98 -5.18 -23.47
C TYR A 380 -21.60 -4.78 -23.96
N ASN A 381 -20.72 -5.75 -24.08
CA ASN A 381 -19.47 -5.64 -24.81
C ASN A 381 -19.46 -6.70 -25.92
N THR A 382 -18.83 -6.40 -27.04
CA THR A 382 -18.67 -7.36 -28.13
C THR A 382 -17.26 -7.89 -28.08
N ASN A 383 -17.08 -9.18 -27.91
CA ASN A 383 -15.77 -9.81 -27.92
C ASN A 383 -15.20 -9.95 -29.35
N ALA A 384 -13.95 -10.42 -29.45
CA ALA A 384 -13.28 -10.59 -30.74
C ALA A 384 -13.98 -11.56 -31.71
N ALA A 385 -14.85 -12.44 -31.21
CA ALA A 385 -15.67 -13.35 -32.01
C ALA A 385 -17.03 -12.76 -32.38
N ALA A 386 -17.23 -11.45 -32.25
CA ALA A 386 -18.47 -10.72 -32.49
C ALA A 386 -19.65 -11.17 -31.60
N LYS A 387 -19.39 -11.92 -30.52
CA LYS A 387 -20.40 -12.32 -29.56
C LYS A 387 -20.64 -11.22 -28.52
N LYS A 388 -21.90 -10.88 -28.29
CA LYS A 388 -22.28 -9.97 -27.22
C LYS A 388 -22.19 -10.64 -25.85
N ILE A 389 -21.48 -9.99 -24.92
CA ILE A 389 -21.44 -10.32 -23.50
C ILE A 389 -22.36 -9.30 -22.83
N LEU A 390 -23.54 -9.76 -22.39
CA LEU A 390 -24.56 -8.90 -21.81
C LEU A 390 -24.36 -8.79 -20.30
N SER A 391 -24.67 -7.62 -19.73
CA SER A 391 -24.88 -7.48 -18.29
C SER A 391 -26.23 -8.08 -17.87
N ASN A 392 -26.46 -8.17 -16.56
CA ASN A 392 -27.83 -8.27 -16.06
C ASN A 392 -28.65 -7.06 -16.49
N VAL A 393 -29.98 -7.22 -16.52
CA VAL A 393 -30.91 -6.08 -16.67
C VAL A 393 -31.11 -5.44 -15.30
N LEU A 394 -31.01 -4.14 -15.22
CA LEU A 394 -31.19 -3.36 -13.99
C LEU A 394 -32.45 -2.50 -14.13
N ASP A 395 -33.39 -2.65 -13.18
CA ASP A 395 -34.52 -1.75 -13.06
C ASP A 395 -34.06 -0.44 -12.40
N VAL A 396 -34.40 0.67 -13.01
CA VAL A 396 -34.07 2.02 -12.54
C VAL A 396 -35.32 2.86 -12.43
N SER A 397 -35.32 3.83 -11.53
CA SER A 397 -36.46 4.72 -11.31
C SER A 397 -36.06 6.16 -11.60
N CYS A 398 -36.95 6.89 -12.23
CA CYS A 398 -36.90 8.34 -12.41
C CYS A 398 -38.03 8.97 -11.61
N ALA A 399 -37.72 9.85 -10.68
CA ALA A 399 -38.67 10.45 -9.76
C ALA A 399 -38.75 11.97 -9.92
N GLY A 400 -39.89 12.52 -9.56
CA GLY A 400 -40.14 13.94 -9.46
C GLY A 400 -39.68 14.52 -8.12
N ASN A 401 -40.00 15.80 -7.92
CA ASN A 401 -39.77 16.47 -6.67
C ASN A 401 -40.58 15.84 -5.51
N PRO A 402 -40.10 15.96 -4.27
CA PRO A 402 -40.83 15.51 -3.10
C PRO A 402 -42.25 16.06 -3.07
N TYR A 403 -43.23 15.22 -2.80
CA TYR A 403 -44.66 15.57 -2.72
C TYR A 403 -45.31 15.11 -1.42
N THR A 404 -45.03 13.90 -0.98
CA THR A 404 -45.47 13.35 0.31
C THR A 404 -44.25 12.88 1.08
N TRP A 405 -44.41 12.79 2.41
CA TRP A 405 -43.34 12.29 3.27
C TRP A 405 -43.90 11.54 4.47
N THR A 406 -43.05 10.72 5.06
CA THR A 406 -43.28 10.06 6.33
C THR A 406 -42.05 10.14 7.20
N ALA A 407 -42.22 10.06 8.51
CA ALA A 407 -41.10 10.02 9.46
C ALA A 407 -41.30 8.90 10.46
N SER A 408 -40.25 8.21 10.82
CA SER A 408 -40.27 7.13 11.80
C SER A 408 -38.97 7.06 12.59
N LEU A 409 -39.06 6.65 13.84
CA LEU A 409 -37.92 6.27 14.66
C LEU A 409 -37.61 4.78 14.47
N ASP A 410 -36.34 4.41 14.61
CA ASP A 410 -35.88 3.02 14.50
C ASP A 410 -36.38 2.11 15.62
N LYS A 411 -36.76 2.69 16.79
CA LYS A 411 -37.33 1.98 17.92
C LYS A 411 -38.47 2.80 18.55
N ALA A 412 -39.39 2.10 19.20
CA ALA A 412 -40.44 2.73 20.02
C ALA A 412 -39.99 2.98 21.48
N SER A 413 -38.91 2.35 21.93
CA SER A 413 -38.36 2.51 23.27
C SER A 413 -36.85 2.50 23.25
N TYR A 414 -36.26 3.35 24.06
CA TYR A 414 -34.80 3.55 24.18
C TYR A 414 -34.38 3.47 25.64
N ALA A 415 -33.15 3.04 25.88
CA ALA A 415 -32.50 3.23 27.16
C ALA A 415 -31.94 4.66 27.27
N PRO A 416 -31.75 5.18 28.48
CA PRO A 416 -31.01 6.41 28.71
C PRO A 416 -29.63 6.37 28.07
N GLY A 417 -29.27 7.36 27.25
CA GLY A 417 -28.00 7.45 26.55
C GLY A 417 -27.93 6.69 25.20
N ASP A 418 -28.97 5.97 24.80
CA ASP A 418 -29.05 5.34 23.47
C ASP A 418 -28.93 6.36 22.34
N ILE A 419 -28.61 5.86 21.15
CA ILE A 419 -28.70 6.64 19.91
C ILE A 419 -29.98 6.23 19.19
N ALA A 420 -30.90 7.18 19.04
CA ALA A 420 -32.11 7.04 18.24
C ALA A 420 -31.83 7.47 16.79
N THR A 421 -32.40 6.74 15.83
CA THR A 421 -32.32 7.10 14.42
C THR A 421 -33.70 7.47 13.89
N LEU A 422 -33.85 8.73 13.51
CA LEU A 422 -35.02 9.21 12.78
C LEU A 422 -34.79 9.02 11.30
N THR A 423 -35.75 8.38 10.61
CA THR A 423 -35.78 8.27 9.15
C THR A 423 -36.92 9.11 8.60
N ILE A 424 -36.60 10.01 7.68
CA ILE A 424 -37.60 10.75 6.89
C ILE A 424 -37.57 10.15 5.47
N GLU A 425 -38.71 9.70 4.97
CA GLU A 425 -38.88 9.15 3.63
C GLU A 425 -39.79 10.09 2.83
N ALA A 426 -39.38 10.47 1.63
CA ALA A 426 -40.16 11.31 0.74
C ALA A 426 -40.45 10.63 -0.60
N LYS A 427 -41.68 10.84 -1.09
CA LYS A 427 -42.16 10.35 -2.38
C LYS A 427 -42.67 11.50 -3.23
N ASP A 428 -42.58 11.34 -4.52
CA ASP A 428 -43.15 12.27 -5.49
C ASP A 428 -44.69 12.12 -5.61
N SER A 429 -45.28 12.91 -6.48
CA SER A 429 -46.76 12.90 -6.70
C SER A 429 -47.30 11.62 -7.34
N LYS A 430 -46.43 10.71 -7.78
CA LYS A 430 -46.77 9.40 -8.34
C LYS A 430 -46.45 8.25 -7.39
N GLY A 431 -45.89 8.56 -6.20
CA GLY A 431 -45.56 7.58 -5.19
C GLY A 431 -44.17 6.96 -5.32
N PHE A 432 -43.33 7.43 -6.25
CA PHE A 432 -41.94 7.00 -6.35
C PHE A 432 -41.09 7.72 -5.30
N LEU A 433 -40.11 7.02 -4.74
CA LEU A 433 -39.13 7.61 -3.86
C LEU A 433 -38.38 8.73 -4.59
N THR A 434 -38.20 9.87 -3.94
CA THR A 434 -37.50 11.00 -4.55
C THR A 434 -36.03 10.68 -4.78
N ASN A 435 -35.38 11.46 -5.63
CA ASN A 435 -33.99 11.30 -5.94
C ASN A 435 -33.11 11.75 -4.76
N GLU A 436 -31.87 11.26 -4.70
CA GLU A 436 -30.92 11.48 -3.57
C GLU A 436 -30.38 12.92 -3.54
N THR A 437 -30.49 13.67 -4.62
CA THR A 437 -30.08 15.06 -4.67
C THR A 437 -31.20 16.03 -4.28
N ALA A 438 -32.43 15.55 -4.18
CA ALA A 438 -33.55 16.37 -3.74
C ALA A 438 -33.31 16.85 -2.29
N THR A 439 -33.51 18.15 -2.07
CA THR A 439 -33.33 18.79 -0.76
C THR A 439 -34.58 18.65 0.11
N MET A 440 -34.42 18.72 1.43
CA MET A 440 -35.49 18.70 2.41
C MET A 440 -36.44 19.90 2.28
N GLY A 441 -35.97 21.01 1.72
CA GLY A 441 -36.80 22.18 1.49
C GLY A 441 -36.14 23.20 0.59
N THR A 442 -36.94 24.13 0.10
CA THR A 442 -36.47 25.30 -0.59
C THR A 442 -36.59 26.55 0.27
N VAL A 443 -35.69 27.43 0.04
CA VAL A 443 -35.16 28.52 0.83
C VAL A 443 -36.16 29.56 1.27
N SER A 444 -37.43 29.42 1.46
CA SER A 444 -38.06 30.68 1.76
C SER A 444 -39.03 30.86 2.94
N THR A 445 -39.60 29.85 3.56
CA THR A 445 -40.61 30.23 4.56
C THR A 445 -40.91 29.31 5.72
N ALA A 446 -40.40 28.09 5.73
CA ALA A 446 -40.53 27.25 6.93
C ALA A 446 -39.30 26.35 7.06
N GLU A 447 -38.63 26.43 8.14
CA GLU A 447 -37.47 25.57 8.42
C GLU A 447 -37.95 24.16 8.72
N LEU A 448 -37.12 23.16 8.33
CA LEU A 448 -37.26 21.81 8.82
C LEU A 448 -37.13 21.83 10.34
N VAL A 449 -38.23 21.54 11.04
CA VAL A 449 -38.20 21.42 12.48
C VAL A 449 -38.26 19.96 12.88
N VAL A 450 -37.24 19.52 13.59
CA VAL A 450 -37.23 18.23 14.25
C VAL A 450 -36.95 18.44 15.72
N SER A 451 -37.93 18.16 16.57
CA SER A 451 -37.81 18.35 18.01
C SER A 451 -38.36 17.16 18.76
N GLY A 452 -37.64 16.71 19.77
CA GLY A 452 -38.08 15.67 20.68
C GLY A 452 -37.63 15.99 22.10
N ALA A 453 -38.53 15.94 23.07
CA ALA A 453 -38.16 16.08 24.46
C ALA A 453 -37.19 14.95 24.85
N GLN A 454 -36.10 15.26 25.54
CA GLN A 454 -35.06 14.30 25.90
C GLN A 454 -34.34 13.67 24.67
N MET A 455 -34.33 14.34 23.51
CA MET A 455 -33.54 13.94 22.35
C MET A 455 -32.71 15.13 21.85
N THR A 456 -31.41 14.96 21.77
CA THR A 456 -30.48 15.96 21.27
C THR A 456 -29.92 15.50 19.94
N ALA A 457 -30.09 16.29 18.90
CA ALA A 457 -29.57 15.98 17.58
C ALA A 457 -28.03 15.92 17.59
N VAL A 458 -27.45 14.87 17.01
CA VAL A 458 -25.99 14.75 16.80
C VAL A 458 -25.54 15.71 15.71
N SER A 459 -26.40 15.92 14.69
CA SER A 459 -26.25 16.96 13.67
C SER A 459 -27.59 17.67 13.49
N THR A 460 -27.58 19.00 13.48
CA THR A 460 -28.82 19.78 13.33
C THR A 460 -29.44 19.53 11.95
N PRO A 461 -30.69 19.07 11.87
CA PRO A 461 -31.41 18.98 10.61
C PRO A 461 -31.60 20.35 9.95
N THR A 462 -31.36 20.42 8.63
CA THR A 462 -31.48 21.67 7.86
C THR A 462 -32.26 21.48 6.58
N ASN A 463 -32.82 22.58 6.03
CA ASN A 463 -33.49 22.58 4.73
C ASN A 463 -32.56 22.18 3.57
N ALA A 464 -31.26 22.42 3.71
CA ALA A 464 -30.26 22.10 2.71
C ALA A 464 -29.89 20.60 2.68
N ASP A 465 -30.33 19.84 3.69
CA ASP A 465 -30.08 18.39 3.72
C ASP A 465 -30.79 17.70 2.54
N LYS A 466 -30.10 16.71 1.99
CA LYS A 466 -30.59 15.93 0.86
C LYS A 466 -31.11 14.57 1.31
N PHE A 467 -31.99 13.97 0.52
CA PHE A 467 -32.45 12.59 0.72
C PHE A 467 -31.40 11.56 0.31
N SER A 468 -30.21 11.65 0.89
CA SER A 468 -28.98 10.96 0.44
C SER A 468 -28.59 9.74 1.31
N SER A 469 -29.36 9.41 2.35
CA SER A 469 -29.06 8.22 3.18
C SER A 469 -29.43 6.92 2.46
N ALA A 470 -30.46 6.96 1.65
CA ALA A 470 -30.90 5.98 0.66
C ALA A 470 -31.87 6.69 -0.28
N PRO A 471 -32.26 6.12 -1.42
CA PRO A 471 -33.24 6.74 -2.31
C PRO A 471 -34.47 7.25 -1.56
N GLY A 472 -34.73 8.54 -1.68
CA GLY A 472 -35.83 9.22 -1.01
C GLY A 472 -35.77 9.24 0.51
N LYS A 473 -34.66 8.89 1.14
CA LYS A 473 -34.52 8.82 2.60
C LYS A 473 -33.42 9.69 3.14
N LYS A 474 -33.68 10.28 4.30
CA LYS A 474 -32.67 10.93 5.12
C LYS A 474 -32.77 10.42 6.54
N THR A 475 -31.65 10.11 7.13
CA THR A 475 -31.55 9.70 8.53
C THR A 475 -30.85 10.75 9.36
N TYR A 476 -31.35 10.96 10.58
CA TYR A 476 -30.74 11.79 11.60
C TYR A 476 -30.54 10.99 12.87
N LYS A 477 -29.45 11.23 13.55
CA LYS A 477 -29.10 10.59 14.82
C LYS A 477 -29.35 11.55 15.97
N PHE A 478 -29.91 11.04 17.06
CA PHE A 478 -30.18 11.78 18.28
C PHE A 478 -29.63 11.01 19.48
N THR A 479 -29.00 11.71 20.39
CA THR A 479 -28.67 11.15 21.70
C THR A 479 -29.90 11.23 22.59
N VAL A 480 -30.31 10.11 23.16
CA VAL A 480 -31.46 10.02 24.07
C VAL A 480 -31.06 10.48 25.47
N GLY A 481 -31.86 11.33 26.07
CA GLY A 481 -31.64 11.86 27.42
C GLY A 481 -31.83 10.80 28.51
N THR A 482 -31.64 11.21 29.73
CA THR A 482 -31.64 10.32 30.91
C THR A 482 -32.96 10.25 31.65
N THR A 483 -33.89 11.16 31.35
CA THR A 483 -35.19 11.21 32.08
C THR A 483 -36.14 10.17 31.47
N GLU A 484 -36.53 9.21 32.28
CA GLU A 484 -37.50 8.18 31.88
C GLU A 484 -38.91 8.76 31.70
N GLY A 485 -39.66 8.25 30.76
CA GLY A 485 -41.01 8.71 30.45
C GLY A 485 -41.48 8.42 29.06
N SER A 486 -42.69 8.83 28.74
CA SER A 486 -43.27 8.78 27.40
C SER A 486 -43.22 10.17 26.78
N TYR A 487 -42.71 10.24 25.56
CA TYR A 487 -42.46 11.49 24.85
C TYR A 487 -42.91 11.40 23.39
N ASN A 488 -42.92 12.54 22.72
CA ASN A 488 -43.20 12.64 21.29
C ASN A 488 -42.04 13.36 20.59
N MET A 489 -41.64 12.85 19.44
CA MET A 489 -40.85 13.58 18.47
C MET A 489 -41.78 14.22 17.46
N VAL A 490 -41.62 15.51 17.22
CA VAL A 490 -42.37 16.28 16.24
C VAL A 490 -41.46 16.57 15.05
N VAL A 491 -41.89 16.18 13.84
CA VAL A 491 -41.21 16.48 12.60
C VAL A 491 -42.13 17.35 11.74
N GLN A 492 -41.68 18.54 11.44
CA GLN A 492 -42.37 19.47 10.54
C GLN A 492 -41.50 19.68 9.30
N MET A 493 -42.00 19.23 8.16
CA MET A 493 -41.30 19.47 6.89
C MET A 493 -41.63 20.87 6.36
N PRO A 494 -40.64 21.56 5.76
CA PRO A 494 -40.90 22.81 5.05
C PRO A 494 -41.78 22.55 3.82
N LYS A 495 -42.39 23.61 3.31
CA LYS A 495 -43.07 23.54 2.02
C LYS A 495 -42.03 23.37 0.91
N TRP A 496 -42.25 22.40 0.03
CA TRP A 496 -41.41 22.25 -1.14
C TRP A 496 -41.89 23.19 -2.25
N SER A 497 -41.04 24.13 -2.63
CA SER A 497 -41.24 24.99 -3.79
C SER A 497 -40.17 24.65 -4.83
N GLY A 498 -40.53 24.13 -5.96
CA GLY A 498 -39.52 23.95 -6.99
C GLY A 498 -40.00 23.05 -8.13
N GLY A 499 -39.87 23.54 -9.33
CA GLY A 499 -40.21 22.88 -10.54
C GLY A 499 -41.64 23.18 -11.02
N ALA A 500 -41.99 22.81 -12.24
CA ALA A 500 -43.20 23.15 -12.97
C ALA A 500 -44.54 22.72 -12.35
N ASN A 501 -44.53 22.18 -11.12
CA ASN A 501 -45.72 21.79 -10.35
C ASN A 501 -45.58 22.32 -8.92
N SER A 502 -45.82 23.60 -8.75
CA SER A 502 -45.80 24.31 -7.47
C SER A 502 -47.06 24.10 -6.61
N SER A 503 -47.74 22.98 -6.67
CA SER A 503 -48.79 22.65 -5.71
C SER A 503 -48.13 22.20 -4.40
N LEU A 504 -47.75 23.21 -3.63
CA LEU A 504 -47.24 23.02 -2.27
C LEU A 504 -48.37 22.53 -1.37
N VAL A 505 -48.42 21.23 -1.15
CA VAL A 505 -49.30 20.71 -0.11
C VAL A 505 -48.56 20.89 1.21
N ALA A 506 -49.11 21.78 2.07
CA ALA A 506 -48.65 21.85 3.45
C ALA A 506 -48.98 20.50 4.11
N GLN A 507 -47.95 19.76 4.44
CA GLN A 507 -48.09 18.50 5.17
C GLN A 507 -48.27 18.81 6.65
N ALA A 508 -49.17 18.11 7.33
CA ALA A 508 -49.29 18.20 8.78
C ALA A 508 -47.98 17.68 9.44
N ALA A 509 -47.63 18.28 10.58
CA ALA A 509 -46.50 17.77 11.36
C ALA A 509 -46.72 16.32 11.77
N ALA A 510 -45.71 15.50 11.60
CA ALA A 510 -45.70 14.14 12.10
C ALA A 510 -45.34 14.13 13.58
N THR A 511 -46.14 13.41 14.39
CA THR A 511 -45.87 13.19 15.80
C THR A 511 -45.57 11.72 16.02
N ILE A 512 -44.36 11.40 16.47
CA ILE A 512 -43.89 10.03 16.64
C ILE A 512 -43.68 9.78 18.13
N PRO A 513 -44.54 8.92 18.76
CA PRO A 513 -44.38 8.59 20.16
C PRO A 513 -43.18 7.69 20.41
N TYR A 514 -42.48 7.93 21.51
CA TYR A 514 -41.40 7.06 21.99
C TYR A 514 -41.34 7.05 23.52
N LYS A 515 -40.70 6.02 24.05
CA LYS A 515 -40.50 5.85 25.49
C LYS A 515 -39.02 5.79 25.82
N ILE A 516 -38.65 6.43 26.94
CA ILE A 516 -37.32 6.22 27.55
C ILE A 516 -37.55 5.40 28.81
N ALA A 517 -36.94 4.24 28.86
CA ALA A 517 -37.01 3.34 30.00
C ALA A 517 -35.68 2.61 30.18
N SER A 518 -35.24 2.51 31.42
CA SER A 518 -34.04 1.75 31.74
C SER A 518 -34.24 0.30 31.31
N THR A 519 -33.24 -0.25 30.59
CA THR A 519 -33.19 -1.69 30.25
C THR A 519 -32.66 -2.54 31.40
N THR A 520 -32.29 -1.92 32.50
CA THR A 520 -32.00 -2.66 33.71
C THR A 520 -33.26 -3.43 34.07
N ALA A 521 -33.29 -4.70 33.75
CA ALA A 521 -34.24 -5.62 34.34
C ALA A 521 -34.12 -5.37 35.86
N THR A 522 -35.14 -4.75 36.45
CA THR A 522 -35.22 -4.67 37.91
C THR A 522 -35.20 -6.10 38.35
N VAL A 523 -34.06 -6.55 38.85
CA VAL A 523 -33.97 -7.87 39.49
C VAL A 523 -35.04 -7.83 40.55
N SER A 524 -36.15 -8.53 40.32
CA SER A 524 -37.25 -8.51 41.24
C SER A 524 -36.76 -9.06 42.58
N ASN A 525 -37.29 -8.52 43.68
CA ASN A 525 -37.02 -9.11 45.00
C ASN A 525 -37.29 -10.62 45.00
N ALA A 526 -38.19 -11.09 44.16
CA ALA A 526 -38.50 -12.50 43.96
C ALA A 526 -37.31 -13.27 43.32
N ASP A 527 -36.62 -12.66 42.32
CA ASP A 527 -35.45 -13.31 41.67
C ASP A 527 -34.26 -13.34 42.58
N VAL A 528 -34.05 -12.27 43.39
CA VAL A 528 -33.03 -12.24 44.44
C VAL A 528 -33.34 -13.30 45.50
N LEU A 529 -34.57 -13.39 45.96
CA LEU A 529 -34.98 -14.39 46.91
C LEU A 529 -34.79 -15.83 46.37
N LYS A 530 -35.12 -16.05 45.11
CA LYS A 530 -34.94 -17.33 44.42
C LYS A 530 -33.45 -17.73 44.32
N SER A 531 -32.59 -16.77 44.02
CA SER A 531 -31.13 -17.02 43.97
C SER A 531 -30.55 -17.28 45.35
N ILE A 532 -31.02 -16.58 46.39
CA ILE A 532 -30.62 -16.85 47.80
C ILE A 532 -31.10 -18.21 48.25
N VAL A 533 -32.32 -18.61 47.97
CA VAL A 533 -32.85 -19.95 48.29
C VAL A 533 -32.06 -21.05 47.61
N ALA A 534 -31.68 -20.85 46.32
CA ALA A 534 -30.83 -21.78 45.58
C ALA A 534 -29.43 -21.87 46.17
N LEU A 535 -28.84 -20.77 46.61
CA LEU A 535 -27.55 -20.74 47.27
C LEU A 535 -27.58 -21.47 48.63
N ILE A 536 -28.61 -21.24 49.46
CA ILE A 536 -28.82 -21.94 50.74
C ILE A 536 -28.97 -23.44 50.53
N ALA A 537 -29.75 -23.85 49.53
CA ALA A 537 -29.90 -25.27 49.18
C ALA A 537 -28.56 -25.90 48.75
N SER A 538 -27.72 -25.19 48.00
CA SER A 538 -26.38 -25.61 47.61
C SER A 538 -25.45 -25.78 48.84
N ILE A 539 -25.45 -24.79 49.73
CA ILE A 539 -24.66 -24.81 50.96
C ILE A 539 -25.10 -25.99 51.86
N ASN A 540 -26.40 -26.21 52.05
CA ASN A 540 -26.91 -27.32 52.80
C ASN A 540 -26.47 -28.69 52.23
N LYS A 541 -26.45 -28.81 50.91
CA LYS A 541 -25.95 -30.01 50.21
C LYS A 541 -24.47 -30.24 50.42
N GLN A 542 -23.68 -29.20 50.47
CA GLN A 542 -22.24 -29.24 50.76
C GLN A 542 -21.99 -29.64 52.25
N ILE A 543 -22.77 -29.06 53.17
CA ILE A 543 -22.71 -29.40 54.60
C ILE A 543 -23.04 -30.88 54.82
N GLN A 544 -24.11 -31.38 54.18
CA GLN A 544 -24.47 -32.80 54.27
C GLN A 544 -23.39 -33.73 53.68
N ALA A 545 -22.73 -33.29 52.57
CA ALA A 545 -21.61 -34.04 51.99
C ALA A 545 -20.41 -34.07 52.94
N LEU A 546 -20.10 -32.96 53.61
CA LEU A 546 -19.04 -32.85 54.59
C LEU A 546 -19.33 -33.71 55.84
N GLN A 547 -20.55 -33.66 56.35
CA GLN A 547 -20.99 -34.50 57.47
C GLN A 547 -20.86 -36.00 57.17
N LYS A 548 -21.25 -36.40 55.94
CA LYS A 548 -21.09 -37.78 55.47
C LYS A 548 -19.61 -38.22 55.40
N LEU A 549 -18.71 -37.26 55.03
CA LEU A 549 -17.27 -37.54 54.97
C LEU A 549 -16.65 -37.70 56.37
N ILE A 550 -17.09 -36.87 57.34
CA ILE A 550 -16.63 -36.91 58.73
C ILE A 550 -17.12 -38.18 59.43
N LEU A 551 -18.34 -38.62 59.16
CA LEU A 551 -18.93 -39.83 59.75
C LEU A 551 -18.41 -41.15 59.14
N LYS A 552 -17.65 -41.09 58.03
CA LYS A 552 -16.98 -42.23 57.42
C LYS A 552 -15.52 -42.40 57.87
N ARG A 553 -14.99 -41.52 58.68
CA ARG A 553 -13.69 -41.65 59.39
C ARG A 553 -13.91 -42.13 60.84
#